data_a2622c08a0b21885ee74e5a13025faba
#
_entry.id   a2622c08a0b21885ee74e5a13025faba
#
_cell.length_a   1.000
_cell.length_b   1.000
_cell.length_c   1.000
_cell.angle_alpha   90.00
_cell.angle_beta   90.00
_cell.angle_gamma   90.00
#
_symmetry.space_group_name_H-M   'P 1'
#
loop_
_entity.id
_entity.type
_entity.pdbx_description
1 polymer ?
#
loop_
_entity_poly.entity_id
_entity_poly.type
_entity_poly.pdbx_seq_one_letter_code
_entity_poly.pdbx_strand_id
1 'polypeptide(L)'
;MQLVKPTDLILRKVCRADFTVSLATIQQMFDLLREVGGLGLAAPQVGIDARLFITEWGEVVINPRIVRINGAIHVTEGCLSLPGFTAGVDGWNHIRLADGRVYNGTRALVVQHEIDHLDGILITDFPQRRHSIMRSHR
;
A
#
# COMPACT_ATOMS: atom_id res chain seq x y z
N MET A 1 9.24 -14.36 -8.81
CA MET A 1 8.94 -13.14 -8.03
C MET A 1 8.88 -13.50 -6.56
N GLN A 2 9.44 -12.67 -5.73
CA GLN A 2 9.44 -12.87 -4.29
C GLN A 2 9.44 -11.51 -3.58
N LEU A 3 9.08 -11.51 -2.29
CA LEU A 3 9.18 -10.33 -1.46
C LEU A 3 10.65 -9.95 -1.25
N VAL A 4 10.95 -8.65 -1.30
CA VAL A 4 12.28 -8.15 -0.97
C VAL A 4 12.55 -8.28 0.54
N LYS A 5 13.82 -8.21 0.93
CA LYS A 5 14.19 -8.23 2.35
C LYS A 5 13.66 -7.00 3.08
N PRO A 6 13.33 -7.11 4.38
CA PRO A 6 12.85 -5.96 5.17
C PRO A 6 13.80 -4.76 5.17
N THR A 7 15.08 -4.98 4.93
CA THR A 7 16.11 -3.94 4.89
C THR A 7 16.36 -3.35 3.51
N ASP A 8 15.64 -3.82 2.48
CA ASP A 8 15.83 -3.32 1.12
C ASP A 8 15.42 -1.84 1.03
N LEU A 9 16.32 -1.04 0.44
CA LEU A 9 16.13 0.41 0.35
C LEU A 9 14.92 0.81 -0.51
N ILE A 10 14.48 -0.06 -1.41
CA ILE A 10 13.28 0.23 -2.23
C ILE A 10 12.03 0.45 -1.38
N LEU A 11 11.97 -0.17 -0.20
CA LEU A 11 10.84 0.00 0.73
C LEU A 11 10.76 1.41 1.32
N ARG A 12 11.85 2.18 1.23
CA ARG A 12 11.95 3.55 1.73
C ARG A 12 11.89 4.60 0.64
N LYS A 13 11.65 4.18 -0.59
CA LYS A 13 11.65 5.06 -1.75
C LYS A 13 10.24 5.53 -2.08
N VAL A 14 10.11 6.81 -2.47
CA VAL A 14 8.91 7.30 -3.14
C VAL A 14 8.94 6.76 -4.57
N CYS A 15 7.99 5.91 -4.90
CA CYS A 15 7.97 5.21 -6.18
C CYS A 15 7.62 6.12 -7.35
N ARG A 16 8.14 5.75 -8.52
CA ARG A 16 7.95 6.49 -9.77
C ARG A 16 6.52 6.35 -10.29
N ALA A 17 5.96 7.47 -10.73
CA ALA A 17 4.64 7.52 -11.36
C ALA A 17 4.67 7.20 -12.86
N ASP A 18 5.85 7.32 -13.48
CA ASP A 18 6.04 7.18 -14.94
C ASP A 18 6.50 5.80 -15.39
N PHE A 19 6.49 4.82 -14.49
CA PHE A 19 6.91 3.45 -14.79
C PHE A 19 5.68 2.58 -15.09
N THR A 20 5.72 1.90 -16.25
CA THR A 20 4.65 0.99 -16.66
C THR A 20 5.01 -0.45 -16.31
N VAL A 21 4.11 -1.14 -15.62
CA VAL A 21 4.26 -2.54 -15.24
C VAL A 21 3.47 -3.41 -16.22
N SER A 22 4.10 -4.48 -16.74
CA SER A 22 3.44 -5.38 -17.68
C SER A 22 2.33 -6.18 -17.03
N LEU A 23 1.34 -6.62 -17.84
CA LEU A 23 0.27 -7.49 -17.35
C LEU A 23 0.81 -8.81 -16.80
N ALA A 24 1.86 -9.36 -17.42
CA ALA A 24 2.50 -10.59 -16.93
C ALA A 24 3.08 -10.39 -15.53
N THR A 25 3.72 -9.25 -15.26
CA THR A 25 4.24 -8.91 -13.94
C THR A 25 3.12 -8.73 -12.92
N ILE A 26 2.04 -8.06 -13.29
CA ILE A 26 0.87 -7.90 -12.42
C ILE A 26 0.29 -9.26 -12.07
N GLN A 27 0.19 -10.19 -13.03
CA GLN A 27 -0.29 -11.55 -12.77
C GLN A 27 0.62 -12.27 -11.76
N GLN A 28 1.94 -12.12 -11.90
CA GLN A 28 2.89 -12.68 -10.93
C GLN A 28 2.68 -12.10 -9.53
N MET A 29 2.36 -10.82 -9.42
CA MET A 29 2.05 -10.19 -8.14
C MET A 29 0.80 -10.81 -7.51
N PHE A 30 -0.26 -11.03 -8.29
CA PHE A 30 -1.46 -11.71 -7.79
C PHE A 30 -1.16 -13.14 -7.34
N ASP A 31 -0.36 -13.88 -8.10
CA ASP A 31 0.03 -15.25 -7.73
C ASP A 31 0.80 -15.26 -6.41
N LEU A 32 1.74 -14.34 -6.24
CA LEU A 32 2.50 -14.21 -4.99
C LEU A 32 1.58 -13.81 -3.83
N LEU A 33 0.68 -12.87 -4.03
CA LEU A 33 -0.25 -12.42 -3.00
C LEU A 33 -1.10 -13.59 -2.47
N ARG A 34 -1.59 -14.44 -3.37
CA ARG A 34 -2.32 -15.65 -2.96
C ARG A 34 -1.46 -16.62 -2.18
N GLU A 35 -0.21 -16.80 -2.62
CA GLU A 35 0.74 -17.71 -1.95
C GLU A 35 1.05 -17.27 -0.52
N VAL A 36 1.30 -15.97 -0.32
CA VAL A 36 1.67 -15.43 0.99
C VAL A 36 0.47 -15.11 1.89
N GLY A 37 -0.74 -15.05 1.31
CA GLY A 37 -1.98 -14.87 2.07
C GLY A 37 -2.22 -13.46 2.60
N GLY A 38 -1.68 -12.45 1.94
CA GLY A 38 -1.89 -11.05 2.33
C GLY A 38 -3.18 -10.44 1.79
N LEU A 39 -3.50 -9.24 2.24
CA LEU A 39 -4.67 -8.48 1.81
C LEU A 39 -4.36 -7.53 0.65
N GLY A 40 -3.10 -7.14 0.51
CA GLY A 40 -2.63 -6.29 -0.57
C GLY A 40 -1.13 -6.44 -0.77
N LEU A 41 -0.65 -5.99 -1.92
CA LEU A 41 0.77 -6.06 -2.29
C LEU A 41 1.13 -4.90 -3.20
N ALA A 42 2.10 -4.11 -2.78
CA ALA A 42 2.60 -2.96 -3.53
C ALA A 42 3.86 -3.33 -4.33
N ALA A 43 4.05 -2.68 -5.48
CA ALA A 43 5.17 -2.95 -6.36
C ALA A 43 6.55 -2.88 -5.67
N PRO A 44 6.85 -1.91 -4.80
CA PRO A 44 8.15 -1.89 -4.13
C PRO A 44 8.42 -3.10 -3.24
N GLN A 45 7.37 -3.75 -2.73
CA GLN A 45 7.54 -4.97 -1.91
C GLN A 45 8.11 -6.15 -2.72
N VAL A 46 8.04 -6.10 -4.03
CA VAL A 46 8.64 -7.09 -4.95
C VAL A 46 9.77 -6.50 -5.79
N GLY A 47 10.31 -5.37 -5.37
CA GLY A 47 11.49 -4.77 -6.00
C GLY A 47 11.21 -3.92 -7.23
N ILE A 48 9.97 -3.50 -7.45
CA ILE A 48 9.58 -2.72 -8.62
C ILE A 48 9.30 -1.27 -8.20
N ASP A 49 10.04 -0.33 -8.81
CA ASP A 49 9.88 1.10 -8.56
C ASP A 49 8.74 1.68 -9.38
N ALA A 50 7.52 1.36 -8.97
CA ALA A 50 6.31 1.83 -9.62
C ALA A 50 5.22 2.15 -8.60
N ARG A 51 4.42 3.18 -8.87
CA ARG A 51 3.29 3.55 -8.01
C ARG A 51 2.08 2.68 -8.36
N LEU A 52 2.15 1.41 -8.01
CA LEU A 52 1.12 0.43 -8.28
C LEU A 52 1.00 -0.52 -7.09
N PHE A 53 -0.23 -0.88 -6.74
CA PHE A 53 -0.51 -1.99 -5.85
C PHE A 53 -1.70 -2.81 -6.33
N ILE A 54 -1.81 -4.00 -5.80
CA ILE A 54 -2.93 -4.92 -6.03
C ILE A 54 -3.57 -5.30 -4.70
N THR A 55 -4.80 -5.76 -4.76
CA THR A 55 -5.56 -6.19 -3.58
C THR A 55 -6.06 -7.61 -3.72
N GLU A 56 -6.33 -8.27 -2.59
CA GLU A 56 -6.86 -9.64 -2.62
C GLU A 56 -8.24 -9.73 -3.28
N TRP A 57 -9.02 -8.64 -3.28
CA TRP A 57 -10.32 -8.61 -3.95
C TRP A 57 -10.23 -8.30 -5.44
N GLY A 58 -9.00 -8.29 -6.02
CA GLY A 58 -8.79 -8.29 -7.46
C GLY A 58 -8.58 -6.93 -8.11
N GLU A 59 -8.38 -5.85 -7.35
CA GLU A 59 -8.12 -4.55 -7.92
C GLU A 59 -6.65 -4.33 -8.22
N VAL A 60 -6.39 -3.61 -9.32
CA VAL A 60 -5.09 -3.02 -9.65
C VAL A 60 -5.24 -1.52 -9.56
N VAL A 61 -4.42 -0.88 -8.74
CA VAL A 61 -4.50 0.57 -8.52
C VAL A 61 -3.17 1.19 -8.92
N ILE A 62 -3.22 2.10 -9.87
CA ILE A 62 -2.04 2.76 -10.47
C ILE A 62 -2.10 4.25 -10.16
N ASN A 63 -0.98 4.80 -9.69
CA ASN A 63 -0.85 6.22 -9.38
C ASN A 63 -1.98 6.75 -8.50
N PRO A 64 -2.28 6.09 -7.37
CA PRO A 64 -3.40 6.51 -6.52
C PRO A 64 -3.13 7.87 -5.88
N ARG A 65 -4.20 8.63 -5.70
CA ARG A 65 -4.16 9.88 -4.94
C ARG A 65 -5.41 9.97 -4.07
N ILE A 66 -5.23 10.10 -2.77
CA ILE A 66 -6.33 10.24 -1.82
C ILE A 66 -6.80 11.70 -1.84
N VAL A 67 -8.08 11.92 -2.10
CA VAL A 67 -8.69 13.27 -2.17
C VAL A 67 -9.68 13.53 -1.05
N ARG A 68 -10.10 12.50 -0.33
CA ARG A 68 -11.00 12.64 0.82
C ARG A 68 -10.71 11.57 1.86
N ILE A 69 -10.72 11.97 3.12
CA ILE A 69 -10.56 11.10 4.28
C ILE A 69 -11.61 11.44 5.32
N ASN A 70 -12.10 10.44 6.07
CA ASN A 70 -13.06 10.63 7.14
C ASN A 70 -13.00 9.46 8.12
N GLY A 71 -13.40 9.73 9.36
CA GLY A 71 -13.50 8.71 10.39
C GLY A 71 -12.14 8.18 10.86
N ALA A 72 -11.47 8.92 11.74
CA ALA A 72 -10.20 8.48 12.32
C ALA A 72 -10.41 7.17 13.10
N ILE A 73 -9.50 6.21 12.89
CA ILE A 73 -9.55 4.89 13.53
C ILE A 73 -8.15 4.45 13.90
N HIS A 74 -8.03 3.76 15.04
CA HIS A 74 -6.77 3.17 15.50
C HIS A 74 -6.86 1.65 15.40
N VAL A 75 -5.90 1.03 14.71
CA VAL A 75 -5.87 -0.41 14.49
C VAL A 75 -4.46 -0.95 14.66
N THR A 76 -4.35 -2.27 14.88
CA THR A 76 -3.08 -2.97 14.84
C THR A 76 -2.89 -3.57 13.45
N GLU A 77 -1.77 -3.26 12.81
CA GLU A 77 -1.44 -3.75 11.47
C GLU A 77 -0.16 -4.57 11.46
N GLY A 78 -0.11 -5.54 10.56
CA GLY A 78 1.10 -6.24 10.15
C GLY A 78 1.47 -5.87 8.72
N CYS A 79 2.62 -6.32 8.24
CA CYS A 79 3.10 -6.10 6.89
C CYS A 79 3.86 -7.32 6.40
N LEU A 80 3.57 -7.76 5.16
CA LEU A 80 4.27 -8.89 4.54
C LEU A 80 5.79 -8.68 4.45
N SER A 81 6.22 -7.42 4.30
CA SER A 81 7.65 -7.06 4.24
C SER A 81 8.33 -7.01 5.62
N LEU A 82 7.57 -7.10 6.70
CA LEU A 82 8.06 -7.04 8.08
C LEU A 82 7.48 -8.23 8.88
N PRO A 83 7.89 -9.47 8.55
CA PRO A 83 7.31 -10.65 9.19
C PRO A 83 7.52 -10.64 10.71
N GLY A 84 6.46 -10.99 11.45
CA GLY A 84 6.48 -11.04 12.89
C GLY A 84 6.39 -9.69 13.59
N PHE A 85 6.31 -8.58 12.85
CA PHE A 85 6.17 -7.24 13.41
C PHE A 85 4.72 -6.74 13.24
N THR A 86 4.16 -6.17 14.31
CA THR A 86 2.88 -5.47 14.26
C THR A 86 3.02 -4.11 14.93
N ALA A 87 2.21 -3.16 14.51
CA ALA A 87 2.21 -1.81 15.08
C ALA A 87 0.78 -1.27 15.21
N GLY A 88 0.55 -0.48 16.24
CA GLY A 88 -0.64 0.35 16.33
C GLY A 88 -0.53 1.51 15.33
N VAL A 89 -1.56 1.70 14.52
CA VAL A 89 -1.58 2.67 13.43
C VAL A 89 -2.86 3.47 13.45
N ASP A 90 -2.73 4.78 13.34
CA ASP A 90 -3.88 5.66 13.13
C ASP A 90 -4.16 5.74 11.63
N GLY A 91 -5.40 5.47 11.25
CA GLY A 91 -5.85 5.53 9.86
C GLY A 91 -7.25 6.11 9.73
N TRP A 92 -7.82 5.96 8.54
CA TRP A 92 -9.12 6.50 8.21
C TRP A 92 -10.07 5.37 7.80
N ASN A 93 -11.28 5.40 8.36
CA ASN A 93 -12.31 4.42 8.06
C ASN A 93 -12.94 4.61 6.67
N HIS A 94 -12.81 5.80 6.10
CA HIS A 94 -13.33 6.14 4.77
C HIS A 94 -12.30 6.93 4.00
N ILE A 95 -12.03 6.51 2.76
CA ILE A 95 -11.18 7.25 1.83
C ILE A 95 -11.79 7.26 0.44
N ARG A 96 -11.50 8.32 -0.31
CA ARG A 96 -11.83 8.43 -1.72
C ARG A 96 -10.58 8.77 -2.51
N LEU A 97 -10.38 8.06 -3.63
CA LEU A 97 -9.30 8.34 -4.56
C LEU A 97 -9.75 9.33 -5.64
N ALA A 98 -8.78 9.98 -6.27
CA ALA A 98 -9.04 10.97 -7.32
C ALA A 98 -9.79 10.38 -8.53
N ASP A 99 -9.63 9.08 -8.79
CA ASP A 99 -10.34 8.40 -9.87
C ASP A 99 -11.81 8.04 -9.54
N GLY A 100 -12.26 8.39 -8.34
CA GLY A 100 -13.62 8.16 -7.88
C GLY A 100 -13.84 6.90 -7.05
N ARG A 101 -12.84 6.02 -6.94
CA ARG A 101 -12.94 4.83 -6.09
C ARG A 101 -13.11 5.24 -4.64
N VAL A 102 -13.99 4.54 -3.93
CA VAL A 102 -14.30 4.77 -2.52
C VAL A 102 -14.07 3.49 -1.75
N TYR A 103 -13.42 3.59 -0.61
CA TYR A 103 -13.17 2.44 0.28
C TYR A 103 -13.59 2.78 1.69
N ASN A 104 -14.15 1.78 2.39
CA ASN A 104 -14.60 1.89 3.77
C ASN A 104 -14.06 0.73 4.59
N GLY A 105 -13.91 0.93 5.90
CA GLY A 105 -13.53 -0.12 6.82
C GLY A 105 -12.19 -0.76 6.49
N THR A 106 -12.14 -2.08 6.55
CA THR A 106 -10.90 -2.85 6.31
C THR A 106 -10.28 -2.55 4.96
N ARG A 107 -11.09 -2.44 3.89
CA ARG A 107 -10.57 -2.11 2.57
C ARG A 107 -9.90 -0.75 2.53
N ALA A 108 -10.48 0.25 3.23
CA ALA A 108 -9.86 1.57 3.34
C ALA A 108 -8.49 1.48 4.02
N LEU A 109 -8.36 0.68 5.07
CA LEU A 109 -7.10 0.50 5.78
C LEU A 109 -6.06 -0.22 4.92
N VAL A 110 -6.46 -1.25 4.18
CA VAL A 110 -5.57 -1.95 3.23
C VAL A 110 -5.04 -0.97 2.18
N VAL A 111 -5.92 -0.20 1.55
CA VAL A 111 -5.52 0.76 0.51
C VAL A 111 -4.56 1.82 1.07
N GLN A 112 -4.81 2.34 2.27
CA GLN A 112 -3.90 3.28 2.92
C GLN A 112 -2.52 2.66 3.17
N HIS A 113 -2.48 1.42 3.64
CA HIS A 113 -1.24 0.68 3.87
C HIS A 113 -0.43 0.54 2.57
N GLU A 114 -1.10 0.18 1.46
CA GLU A 114 -0.43 0.02 0.18
C GLU A 114 0.04 1.35 -0.40
N ILE A 115 -0.74 2.42 -0.26
CA ILE A 115 -0.31 3.77 -0.67
C ILE A 115 0.91 4.22 0.14
N ASP A 116 0.97 3.90 1.43
CA ASP A 116 2.15 4.18 2.24
C ASP A 116 3.40 3.54 1.64
N HIS A 117 3.32 2.29 1.20
CA HIS A 117 4.45 1.63 0.52
C HIS A 117 4.92 2.40 -0.72
N LEU A 118 4.00 2.98 -1.48
CA LEU A 118 4.35 3.77 -2.66
C LEU A 118 5.07 5.08 -2.28
N ASP A 119 4.91 5.54 -1.06
CA ASP A 119 5.57 6.72 -0.51
C ASP A 119 6.79 6.40 0.34
N GLY A 120 7.22 5.15 0.38
CA GLY A 120 8.36 4.71 1.18
C GLY A 120 8.10 4.72 2.69
N ILE A 121 6.84 4.60 3.09
CA ILE A 121 6.40 4.61 4.49
C ILE A 121 6.03 3.21 4.92
N LEU A 122 6.54 2.77 6.06
CA LEU A 122 6.27 1.48 6.67
C LEU A 122 5.54 1.66 8.00
N ILE A 123 4.88 0.60 8.47
CA ILE A 123 4.18 0.64 9.76
C ILE A 123 5.11 0.92 10.94
N THR A 124 6.42 0.72 10.79
CA THR A 124 7.45 1.09 11.78
C THR A 124 7.60 2.60 11.94
N ASP A 125 7.06 3.41 11.03
CA ASP A 125 7.17 4.87 11.05
C ASP A 125 6.11 5.53 11.95
N PHE A 126 5.15 4.75 12.43
CA PHE A 126 4.13 5.24 13.33
C PHE A 126 4.63 5.27 14.79
N PRO A 127 4.07 6.17 15.63
CA PRO A 127 2.68 6.61 15.69
C PRO A 127 2.30 7.89 14.95
N GLN A 128 2.99 8.27 13.91
CA GLN A 128 2.54 9.41 13.11
C GLN A 128 1.18 9.15 12.47
N ARG A 129 0.37 10.22 12.31
CA ARG A 129 -0.92 10.10 11.67
C ARG A 129 -0.74 9.69 10.20
N ARG A 130 -1.36 8.59 9.82
CA ARG A 130 -1.36 8.11 8.44
C ARG A 130 -2.13 9.09 7.57
N HIS A 131 -1.55 9.42 6.43
CA HIS A 131 -2.09 10.26 5.38
C HIS A 131 -2.70 11.58 5.84
N SER A 132 -2.10 12.63 5.36
CA SER A 132 -2.83 13.84 5.04
C SER A 132 -3.15 13.80 3.55
N ILE A 133 -4.17 14.52 3.12
CA ILE A 133 -4.49 14.70 1.70
C ILE A 133 -3.26 15.27 0.97
N MET A 134 -2.56 16.20 1.61
CA MET A 134 -1.35 16.84 1.05
C MET A 134 -0.25 15.85 0.70
N ARG A 135 0.00 14.86 1.57
CA ARG A 135 1.05 13.88 1.36
C ARG A 135 0.78 12.99 0.17
N SER A 136 -0.46 12.61 -0.06
CA SER A 136 -0.84 11.68 -1.13
C SER A 136 -0.84 12.31 -2.52
N HIS A 137 -0.48 13.57 -2.67
CA HIS A 137 -0.40 14.27 -3.95
C HIS A 137 0.96 14.16 -4.65
N ARG A 138 1.85 13.36 -4.16
CA ARG A 138 3.18 13.18 -4.74
C ARG A 138 3.18 12.51 -6.09
#